data_276b163d57a5f7114fdcba33f39da5ea
#
_entry.id   276b163d57a5f7114fdcba33f39da5ea
#
_cell.length_a   1.000
_cell.length_b   1.000
_cell.length_c   1.000
_cell.angle_alpha   90.00
_cell.angle_beta   90.00
_cell.angle_gamma   90.00
#
_symmetry.space_group_name_H-M   'P 1'
#
loop_
_entity.id
_entity.type
_entity.pdbx_description
1 polymer ?
#
loop_
_entity_poly.entity_id
_entity_poly.type
_entity_poly.pdbx_seq_one_letter_code
_entity_poly.pdbx_strand_id
1 'polypeptide(L)'
;MKLVTMFQDVFPSLFRAPITERYPFERRETPDRLRSLLTWDREQCNGCGMCATDCPSQAIEMVVFDKKSKSIVFGLHVDRCTFCGQCTFSCKQGSLTLEHGAWELASLDRGNLMIHFGEAKDVQNVLAGITPRTAPAADGGAVPDAAAESTSG
;
A
#
# COMPACT_ATOMS: atom_id res chain seq x y z
N MET A 1 27.87 10.81 42.94
CA MET A 1 26.71 10.76 42.01
C MET A 1 26.21 12.17 41.82
N LYS A 2 26.28 12.69 40.56
CA LYS A 2 25.91 14.08 40.29
C LYS A 2 24.41 14.19 39.98
N LEU A 3 23.57 14.09 41.02
CA LEU A 3 22.12 14.32 40.91
C LEU A 3 21.79 15.74 40.40
N VAL A 4 22.72 16.68 40.63
CA VAL A 4 22.58 18.11 40.18
C VAL A 4 22.61 18.26 38.66
N THR A 5 23.28 17.36 37.94
CA THR A 5 23.38 17.46 36.47
C THR A 5 22.04 17.21 35.76
N MET A 6 21.23 16.31 36.28
CA MET A 6 19.91 16.04 35.72
C MET A 6 18.89 17.14 36.05
N PHE A 7 19.05 17.84 37.15
CA PHE A 7 18.12 18.88 37.56
C PHE A 7 18.14 20.09 36.58
N GLN A 8 19.27 20.38 36.00
CA GLN A 8 19.39 21.45 34.98
C GLN A 8 18.64 21.14 33.67
N ASP A 9 18.45 19.85 33.35
CA ASP A 9 17.71 19.43 32.17
C ASP A 9 16.21 19.23 32.45
N VAL A 10 15.90 18.73 33.65
CA VAL A 10 14.50 18.44 34.06
C VAL A 10 13.73 19.74 34.32
N PHE A 11 14.34 20.71 34.99
CA PHE A 11 13.66 21.96 35.36
C PHE A 11 13.22 22.79 34.15
N PRO A 12 14.03 23.00 33.11
CA PRO A 12 13.58 23.66 31.88
C PRO A 12 12.56 22.85 31.08
N SER A 13 12.62 21.51 31.14
CA SER A 13 11.69 20.66 30.41
C SER A 13 10.25 20.73 30.94
N LEU A 14 10.11 21.06 32.24
CA LEU A 14 8.79 21.24 32.88
C LEU A 14 7.99 22.41 32.27
N PHE A 15 8.69 23.40 31.75
CA PHE A 15 8.08 24.62 31.18
C PHE A 15 8.07 24.64 29.64
N ARG A 16 8.65 23.60 29.00
CA ARG A 16 8.60 23.50 27.54
C ARG A 16 7.28 22.93 27.07
N ALA A 17 6.75 23.49 25.98
CA ALA A 17 5.61 22.92 25.30
C ALA A 17 5.93 21.46 24.85
N PRO A 18 4.97 20.53 24.92
CA PRO A 18 5.19 19.17 24.47
C PRO A 18 5.48 19.16 22.96
N ILE A 19 6.44 18.32 22.55
CA ILE A 19 6.79 18.11 21.14
C ILE A 19 5.77 17.19 20.46
N THR A 20 5.00 16.46 21.25
CA THR A 20 3.98 15.53 20.77
C THR A 20 2.78 16.29 20.23
N GLU A 21 2.26 15.83 19.11
CA GLU A 21 1.02 16.32 18.52
C GLU A 21 -0.19 15.61 19.14
N ARG A 22 -1.30 16.30 19.23
CA ARG A 22 -2.57 15.74 19.72
C ARG A 22 -3.33 15.06 18.58
N TYR A 23 -2.69 14.08 17.95
CA TYR A 23 -3.36 13.27 16.94
C TYR A 23 -4.55 12.50 17.57
N PRO A 24 -5.72 12.40 16.91
CA PRO A 24 -6.06 12.88 15.56
C PRO A 24 -6.65 14.30 15.48
N PHE A 25 -6.70 15.04 16.60
CA PHE A 25 -7.34 16.35 16.66
C PHE A 25 -6.53 17.46 15.98
N GLU A 26 -5.21 17.35 16.08
CA GLU A 26 -4.28 18.26 15.42
C GLU A 26 -3.48 17.43 14.40
N ARG A 27 -3.53 17.86 13.13
CA ARG A 27 -2.81 17.20 12.04
C ARG A 27 -1.81 18.16 11.44
N ARG A 28 -0.58 17.72 11.32
CA ARG A 28 0.44 18.48 10.63
C ARG A 28 0.28 18.33 9.13
N GLU A 29 0.52 19.41 8.39
CA GLU A 29 0.60 19.33 6.94
C GLU A 29 1.70 18.34 6.52
N THR A 30 1.36 17.48 5.57
CA THR A 30 2.31 16.50 5.06
C THR A 30 3.30 17.18 4.12
N PRO A 31 4.58 16.86 4.21
CA PRO A 31 5.56 17.43 3.29
C PRO A 31 5.31 16.92 1.86
N ASP A 32 5.55 17.77 0.86
CA ASP A 32 5.37 17.45 -0.58
C ASP A 32 6.15 16.23 -1.05
N ARG A 33 7.17 15.83 -0.29
CA ARG A 33 8.01 14.67 -0.58
C ARG A 33 7.45 13.36 -0.01
N LEU A 34 6.31 13.41 0.68
CA LEU A 34 5.69 12.20 1.21
C LEU A 34 5.19 11.33 0.06
N ARG A 35 5.54 10.07 0.10
CA ARG A 35 5.00 9.05 -0.78
C ARG A 35 3.90 8.34 -0.02
N SER A 36 2.67 8.62 -0.40
CA SER A 36 1.50 8.03 0.24
C SER A 36 0.75 7.08 -0.71
N LEU A 37 -0.52 7.26 -0.90
CA LEU A 37 -1.33 6.36 -1.70
C LEU A 37 -0.89 6.31 -3.16
N LEU A 38 -0.79 5.09 -3.69
CA LEU A 38 -0.57 4.85 -5.12
C LEU A 38 -1.90 5.01 -5.85
N THR A 39 -1.92 5.90 -6.86
CA THR A 39 -3.04 6.07 -7.77
C THR A 39 -2.71 5.48 -9.13
N TRP A 40 -3.71 4.93 -9.79
CA TRP A 40 -3.58 4.28 -11.08
C TRP A 40 -4.55 4.87 -12.10
N ASP A 41 -4.00 5.29 -13.23
CA ASP A 41 -4.76 5.76 -14.38
C ASP A 41 -4.94 4.62 -15.40
N ARG A 42 -6.19 4.19 -15.54
CA ARG A 42 -6.60 3.12 -16.45
C ARG A 42 -6.35 3.50 -17.92
N GLU A 43 -6.58 4.77 -18.27
CA GLU A 43 -6.54 5.19 -19.69
C GLU A 43 -5.12 5.14 -20.26
N GLN A 44 -4.14 5.43 -19.42
CA GLN A 44 -2.73 5.38 -19.78
C GLN A 44 -2.17 3.96 -19.71
N CYS A 45 -2.81 3.06 -18.96
CA CYS A 45 -2.31 1.71 -18.76
C CYS A 45 -2.51 0.82 -20.00
N ASN A 46 -1.45 0.11 -20.41
CA ASN A 46 -1.48 -0.88 -21.49
C ASN A 46 -1.50 -2.34 -21.01
N GLY A 47 -1.54 -2.56 -19.68
CA GLY A 47 -1.57 -3.91 -19.10
C GLY A 47 -0.28 -4.72 -19.30
N CYS A 48 0.89 -4.07 -19.32
CA CYS A 48 2.18 -4.77 -19.55
C CYS A 48 2.66 -5.60 -18.35
N GLY A 49 2.20 -5.33 -17.14
CA GLY A 49 2.56 -6.08 -15.94
C GLY A 49 3.92 -5.74 -15.31
N MET A 50 4.71 -4.83 -15.90
CA MET A 50 6.04 -4.48 -15.39
C MET A 50 6.01 -3.98 -13.94
N CYS A 51 4.98 -3.23 -13.56
CA CYS A 51 4.83 -2.74 -12.19
C CYS A 51 4.67 -3.86 -11.16
N ALA A 52 4.02 -4.97 -11.54
CA ALA A 52 3.88 -6.15 -10.67
C ALA A 52 5.19 -6.95 -10.60
N THR A 53 5.89 -7.11 -11.73
CA THR A 53 7.17 -7.85 -11.80
C THR A 53 8.28 -7.13 -11.02
N ASP A 54 8.37 -5.81 -11.13
CA ASP A 54 9.42 -5.01 -10.50
C ASP A 54 9.10 -4.65 -9.03
N CYS A 55 7.95 -5.08 -8.52
CA CYS A 55 7.57 -4.79 -7.15
C CYS A 55 8.33 -5.68 -6.16
N PRO A 56 9.23 -5.13 -5.31
CA PRO A 56 10.06 -5.93 -4.41
C PRO A 56 9.27 -6.64 -3.31
N SER A 57 8.10 -6.09 -2.95
CA SER A 57 7.22 -6.64 -1.92
C SER A 57 6.03 -7.43 -2.48
N GLN A 58 5.96 -7.61 -3.82
CA GLN A 58 4.85 -8.28 -4.48
C GLN A 58 3.47 -7.76 -4.04
N ALA A 59 3.38 -6.45 -3.86
CA ALA A 59 2.18 -5.76 -3.40
C ALA A 59 1.20 -5.44 -4.54
N ILE A 60 1.56 -5.70 -5.80
CA ILE A 60 0.76 -5.35 -6.96
C ILE A 60 0.31 -6.62 -7.66
N GLU A 61 -0.98 -6.74 -7.88
CA GLU A 61 -1.62 -7.76 -8.69
C GLU A 61 -2.25 -7.10 -9.92
N MET A 62 -2.04 -7.69 -11.09
CA MET A 62 -2.61 -7.17 -12.32
C MET A 62 -3.35 -8.29 -13.06
N VAL A 63 -4.63 -8.10 -13.28
CA VAL A 63 -5.48 -9.00 -14.05
C VAL A 63 -5.91 -8.30 -15.33
N VAL A 64 -5.57 -8.87 -16.48
CA VAL A 64 -5.89 -8.31 -17.79
C VAL A 64 -6.90 -9.22 -18.47
N PHE A 65 -8.14 -8.76 -18.61
CA PHE A 65 -9.19 -9.48 -19.35
C PHE A 65 -9.08 -9.24 -20.86
N ASP A 66 -8.99 -7.97 -21.24
CA ASP A 66 -8.82 -7.59 -22.65
C ASP A 66 -8.00 -6.31 -22.76
N LYS A 67 -6.95 -6.37 -23.56
CA LYS A 67 -6.05 -5.23 -23.81
C LYS A 67 -6.68 -4.18 -24.75
N LYS A 68 -7.58 -4.61 -25.66
CA LYS A 68 -8.19 -3.71 -26.66
C LYS A 68 -9.25 -2.83 -26.00
N SER A 69 -10.08 -3.39 -25.15
CA SER A 69 -11.11 -2.65 -24.39
C SER A 69 -10.58 -2.03 -23.11
N LYS A 70 -9.27 -2.22 -22.81
CA LYS A 70 -8.66 -1.78 -21.54
C LYS A 70 -9.39 -2.32 -20.30
N SER A 71 -9.90 -3.55 -20.40
CA SER A 71 -10.46 -4.27 -19.28
C SER A 71 -9.31 -4.84 -18.44
N ILE A 72 -8.83 -4.01 -17.53
CA ILE A 72 -7.69 -4.29 -16.67
C ILE A 72 -8.11 -4.00 -15.22
N VAL A 73 -7.79 -4.91 -14.33
CA VAL A 73 -7.95 -4.73 -12.89
C VAL A 73 -6.57 -4.65 -12.27
N PHE A 74 -6.32 -3.57 -11.55
CA PHE A 74 -5.11 -3.35 -10.80
C PHE A 74 -5.42 -3.50 -9.31
N GLY A 75 -4.80 -4.47 -8.67
CA GLY A 75 -4.91 -4.72 -7.24
C GLY A 75 -3.67 -4.25 -6.50
N LEU A 76 -3.85 -3.53 -5.40
CA LEU A 76 -2.79 -3.07 -4.54
C LEU A 76 -2.99 -3.61 -3.11
N HIS A 77 -2.06 -4.40 -2.65
CA HIS A 77 -1.92 -4.82 -1.26
C HIS A 77 -1.21 -3.72 -0.46
N VAL A 78 -1.98 -2.84 0.16
CA VAL A 78 -1.42 -1.73 0.95
C VAL A 78 -0.63 -2.24 2.15
N ASP A 79 -1.05 -3.38 2.72
CA ASP A 79 -0.39 -4.06 3.84
C ASP A 79 1.02 -4.58 3.52
N ARG A 80 1.33 -4.78 2.25
CA ARG A 80 2.65 -5.22 1.77
C ARG A 80 3.46 -4.09 1.14
N CYS A 81 2.78 -3.03 0.71
CA CYS A 81 3.40 -1.95 -0.02
C CYS A 81 4.37 -1.14 0.87
N THR A 82 5.62 -1.02 0.43
CA THR A 82 6.64 -0.23 1.12
C THR A 82 6.72 1.23 0.63
N PHE A 83 5.84 1.63 -0.28
CA PHE A 83 5.81 2.96 -0.91
C PHE A 83 7.15 3.41 -1.49
N CYS A 84 7.94 2.46 -1.99
CA CYS A 84 9.28 2.70 -2.54
C CYS A 84 9.26 3.50 -3.85
N GLY A 85 8.14 3.47 -4.60
CA GLY A 85 8.01 4.15 -5.89
C GLY A 85 8.60 3.40 -7.09
N GLN A 86 9.10 2.18 -6.93
CA GLN A 86 9.68 1.42 -8.04
C GLN A 86 8.68 1.20 -9.18
N CYS A 87 7.42 0.94 -8.85
CA CYS A 87 6.36 0.73 -9.83
C CYS A 87 6.08 1.98 -10.70
N THR A 88 6.18 3.18 -10.13
CA THR A 88 6.01 4.43 -10.89
C THR A 88 7.20 4.65 -11.82
N PHE A 89 8.41 4.31 -11.38
CA PHE A 89 9.61 4.42 -12.19
C PHE A 89 9.62 3.39 -13.35
N SER A 90 9.15 2.17 -13.10
CA SER A 90 9.08 1.10 -14.11
C SER A 90 7.95 1.33 -15.13
N CYS A 91 6.96 2.17 -14.82
CA CYS A 91 5.83 2.42 -15.70
C CYS A 91 6.20 3.40 -16.81
N LYS A 92 6.49 2.88 -18.01
CA LYS A 92 6.82 3.70 -19.20
C LYS A 92 5.65 4.55 -19.65
N GLN A 93 4.41 4.18 -19.32
CA GLN A 93 3.20 4.91 -19.71
C GLN A 93 2.83 6.01 -18.71
N GLY A 94 3.48 6.08 -17.56
CA GLY A 94 3.16 7.05 -16.51
C GLY A 94 1.78 6.85 -15.86
N SER A 95 1.21 5.66 -15.97
CA SER A 95 -0.13 5.36 -15.43
C SER A 95 -0.18 5.22 -13.91
N LEU A 96 0.96 5.23 -13.24
CA LEU A 96 1.08 5.09 -11.79
C LEU A 96 1.72 6.33 -11.18
N THR A 97 1.04 6.94 -10.22
CA THR A 97 1.54 8.08 -9.47
C THR A 97 1.40 7.86 -7.98
N LEU A 98 2.32 8.44 -7.21
CA LEU A 98 2.23 8.45 -5.75
C LEU A 98 1.75 9.83 -5.33
N GLU A 99 0.60 9.89 -4.67
CA GLU A 99 0.02 11.13 -4.17
C GLU A 99 0.64 11.55 -2.84
N HIS A 100 0.45 12.82 -2.50
CA HIS A 100 0.79 13.39 -1.20
C HIS A 100 -0.49 13.50 -0.36
N GLY A 101 -0.41 13.31 0.93
CA GLY A 101 -1.48 13.69 1.84
C GLY A 101 -2.33 12.57 2.41
N ALA A 102 -2.60 11.50 1.70
CA ALA A 102 -3.35 10.35 2.23
C ALA A 102 -2.41 9.34 2.91
N TRP A 103 -1.90 9.66 4.10
CA TRP A 103 -0.98 8.80 4.84
C TRP A 103 -1.67 7.97 5.93
N GLU A 104 -2.93 8.24 6.20
CA GLU A 104 -3.70 7.56 7.23
C GLU A 104 -4.35 6.30 6.66
N LEU A 105 -3.57 5.25 6.56
CA LEU A 105 -4.03 3.93 6.08
C LEU A 105 -4.03 2.96 7.26
N ALA A 106 -5.18 2.79 7.89
CA ALA A 106 -5.37 1.85 8.98
C ALA A 106 -6.70 1.11 8.82
N SER A 107 -6.68 -0.18 9.07
CA SER A 107 -7.87 -1.01 9.11
C SER A 107 -7.72 -2.09 10.17
N LEU A 108 -8.83 -2.48 10.79
CA LEU A 108 -8.89 -3.60 11.72
C LEU A 108 -8.89 -4.95 11.00
N ASP A 109 -9.33 -4.96 9.75
CA ASP A 109 -9.37 -6.14 8.91
C ASP A 109 -8.37 -5.99 7.76
N ARG A 110 -7.50 -6.99 7.60
CA ARG A 110 -6.50 -7.03 6.54
C ARG A 110 -7.11 -7.05 5.14
N GLY A 111 -8.29 -7.66 4.98
CA GLY A 111 -8.99 -7.69 3.70
C GLY A 111 -9.29 -6.30 3.13
N ASN A 112 -9.55 -5.33 4.00
CA ASN A 112 -9.83 -3.95 3.60
C ASN A 112 -8.57 -3.19 3.11
N LEU A 113 -7.37 -3.74 3.32
CA LEU A 113 -6.13 -3.16 2.83
C LEU A 113 -5.78 -3.63 1.41
N MET A 114 -6.63 -4.45 0.80
CA MET A 114 -6.56 -4.78 -0.63
C MET A 114 -7.44 -3.82 -1.41
N ILE A 115 -6.83 -2.93 -2.17
CA ILE A 115 -7.54 -1.93 -2.98
C ILE A 115 -7.55 -2.41 -4.43
N HIS A 116 -8.74 -2.48 -5.03
CA HIS A 116 -8.92 -2.83 -6.44
C HIS A 116 -9.29 -1.59 -7.24
N PHE A 117 -8.53 -1.32 -8.28
CA PHE A 117 -8.81 -0.29 -9.26
C PHE A 117 -9.23 -0.95 -10.58
N GLY A 118 -10.25 -0.42 -11.21
CA GLY A 118 -10.76 -0.94 -12.47
C GLY A 118 -12.24 -0.64 -12.67
N GLU A 119 -12.82 -1.21 -13.71
CA GLU A 119 -14.26 -1.14 -13.91
C GLU A 119 -14.99 -2.04 -12.90
N ALA A 120 -16.10 -1.56 -12.37
CA ALA A 120 -16.84 -2.28 -11.32
C ALA A 120 -17.19 -3.72 -11.69
N LYS A 121 -17.50 -3.97 -12.96
CA LYS A 121 -17.79 -5.32 -13.48
C LYS A 121 -16.56 -6.23 -13.43
N ASP A 122 -15.41 -5.70 -13.85
CA ASP A 122 -14.17 -6.46 -13.91
C ASP A 122 -13.65 -6.76 -12.49
N VAL A 123 -13.78 -5.80 -11.59
CA VAL A 123 -13.45 -5.99 -10.17
C VAL A 123 -14.34 -7.07 -9.53
N GLN A 124 -15.64 -7.05 -9.80
CA GLN A 124 -16.55 -8.10 -9.33
C GLN A 124 -16.19 -9.48 -9.87
N ASN A 125 -15.78 -9.58 -11.14
CA ASN A 125 -15.32 -10.83 -11.74
C ASN A 125 -14.07 -11.37 -11.03
N VAL A 126 -13.11 -10.49 -10.73
CA VAL A 126 -11.90 -10.87 -9.97
C VAL A 126 -12.25 -11.36 -8.57
N LEU A 127 -13.14 -10.64 -7.86
CA LEU A 127 -13.58 -11.03 -6.52
C LEU A 127 -14.39 -12.34 -6.52
N ALA A 128 -15.10 -12.64 -7.62
CA ALA A 128 -15.81 -13.91 -7.83
C ALA A 128 -14.88 -15.06 -8.26
N GLY A 129 -13.58 -14.83 -8.36
CA GLY A 129 -12.59 -15.84 -8.79
C GLY A 129 -12.58 -16.12 -10.28
N ILE A 130 -13.27 -15.32 -11.09
CA ILE A 130 -13.29 -15.43 -12.55
C ILE A 130 -12.09 -14.62 -13.06
N THR A 131 -10.90 -15.19 -12.97
CA THR A 131 -9.70 -14.56 -13.55
C THR A 131 -9.35 -15.25 -14.87
N PRO A 132 -9.19 -14.52 -15.98
CA PRO A 132 -8.53 -15.07 -17.14
C PRO A 132 -7.10 -15.43 -16.72
N ARG A 133 -6.59 -16.54 -17.22
CA ARG A 133 -5.26 -17.06 -16.89
C ARG A 133 -4.23 -15.95 -17.15
N THR A 134 -3.81 -15.29 -16.09
CA THR A 134 -2.81 -14.20 -16.09
C THR A 134 -1.45 -14.72 -16.47
N ALA A 135 -0.64 -13.84 -17.07
CA ALA A 135 0.78 -14.05 -17.29
C ALA A 135 1.48 -14.45 -15.97
N PRO A 136 2.47 -15.36 -16.01
CA PRO A 136 3.04 -15.93 -14.80
C PRO A 136 3.68 -14.84 -13.94
N ALA A 137 3.19 -14.70 -12.72
CA ALA A 137 3.99 -14.18 -11.64
C ALA A 137 5.18 -15.14 -11.50
N ALA A 138 6.39 -14.61 -11.50
CA ALA A 138 7.57 -15.38 -11.25
C ALA A 138 7.40 -16.18 -9.96
N ASP A 139 7.61 -17.49 -10.04
CA ASP A 139 7.46 -18.44 -8.95
C ASP A 139 8.20 -17.95 -7.69
N GLY A 140 7.46 -17.50 -6.73
CA GLY A 140 7.91 -17.18 -5.39
C GLY A 140 7.02 -17.88 -4.39
N GLY A 141 7.47 -19.06 -3.95
CA GLY A 141 7.08 -19.86 -2.80
C GLY A 141 5.68 -19.71 -2.22
N ALA A 142 4.84 -20.69 -2.45
CA ALA A 142 3.64 -20.92 -1.67
C ALA A 142 3.98 -20.97 -0.17
N VAL A 143 3.46 -20.03 0.60
CA VAL A 143 3.43 -20.15 2.06
C VAL A 143 2.27 -21.10 2.37
N PRO A 144 2.50 -22.26 3.01
CA PRO A 144 1.41 -23.16 3.36
C PRO A 144 0.51 -22.49 4.41
N ASP A 145 -0.79 -22.53 4.16
CA ASP A 145 -1.83 -22.16 5.09
C ASP A 145 -1.59 -22.87 6.42
N ALA A 146 -1.31 -22.12 7.46
CA ALA A 146 -1.30 -22.62 8.82
C ALA A 146 -2.76 -22.93 9.21
N ALA A 147 -3.11 -24.20 9.12
CA ALA A 147 -4.37 -24.76 9.61
C ALA A 147 -4.62 -24.31 11.05
N ALA A 148 -5.79 -23.74 11.27
CA ALA A 148 -6.35 -23.50 12.58
C ALA A 148 -6.57 -24.84 13.28
N GLU A 149 -5.70 -25.20 14.19
CA GLU A 149 -5.91 -26.30 15.13
C GLU A 149 -6.61 -25.76 16.36
N SER A 150 -7.91 -25.99 16.39
CA SER A 150 -8.73 -25.82 17.60
C SER A 150 -8.40 -26.95 18.56
N THR A 151 -7.72 -26.66 19.64
CA THR A 151 -7.63 -27.56 20.80
C THR A 151 -8.60 -27.09 21.88
N SER A 152 -9.67 -27.87 21.99
CA SER A 152 -10.50 -27.99 23.18
C SER A 152 -9.73 -28.76 24.27
N GLY A 153 -9.66 -28.20 25.47
CA GLY A 153 -9.11 -28.79 26.68
C GLY A 153 -9.33 -27.86 27.86
#